data_0cdea997f0722f726d0939a8fc12a3c9
#
_entry.id   0cdea997f0722f726d0939a8fc12a3c9
#
_cell.length_a   1.000
_cell.length_b   1.000
_cell.length_c   1.000
_cell.angle_alpha   90.00
_cell.angle_beta   90.00
_cell.angle_gamma   90.00
#
_symmetry.space_group_name_H-M   'P 1'
#
loop_
_entity.id
_entity.type
_entity.pdbx_description
1 polymer ?
#
loop_
_entity_poly.entity_id
_entity_poly.type
_entity_poly.pdbx_seq_one_letter_code
_entity_poly.pdbx_strand_id
1 'polypeptide(L)'
;MVARVKGPTDHVVVVGAGLAGLSAALRLAGAGRKVTVLERESVPGGRNGLLNKDGYAFDTGPSVLTMPSLINDAFNCVGEDMKDWLELTPLTPLYRAFYADGSQLDVHANTGEMEAEIAKHISSQEAAGYRRYVDFVTKLYKYEINDFIDRNIDSPLNLLTPNLARLIALGGFRRLSPKVNQFMKDP
;
A
#
# COMPACT_ATOMS: atom_id res chain seq x y z
N MET A 1 -3.09 14.09 13.12
CA MET A 1 -3.86 14.31 14.38
C MET A 1 -4.61 13.05 14.69
N VAL A 2 -4.16 12.28 15.68
CA VAL A 2 -4.80 11.00 16.05
C VAL A 2 -6.21 11.29 16.55
N ALA A 3 -7.23 10.70 15.92
CA ALA A 3 -8.62 10.84 16.37
C ALA A 3 -8.73 10.22 17.76
N ARG A 4 -9.04 11.05 18.76
CA ARG A 4 -9.22 10.60 20.13
C ARG A 4 -10.47 9.74 20.19
N VAL A 5 -10.30 8.42 20.44
CA VAL A 5 -11.42 7.50 20.62
C VAL A 5 -12.16 7.89 21.89
N LYS A 6 -13.38 8.38 21.75
CA LYS A 6 -14.27 8.67 22.90
C LYS A 6 -15.12 7.44 23.18
N GLY A 7 -15.07 6.92 24.38
CA GLY A 7 -15.92 5.81 24.82
C GLY A 7 -15.81 5.60 26.33
N PRO A 8 -16.79 4.96 26.95
CA PRO A 8 -16.89 4.84 28.42
C PRO A 8 -15.94 3.80 29.02
N THR A 9 -15.17 3.03 28.19
CA THR A 9 -14.35 1.94 28.69
C THR A 9 -12.86 2.25 28.54
N ASP A 10 -12.10 2.07 29.62
CA ASP A 10 -10.64 2.18 29.62
C ASP A 10 -9.97 0.92 29.05
N HIS A 11 -10.73 -0.16 28.86
CA HIS A 11 -10.24 -1.44 28.36
C HIS A 11 -10.98 -1.86 27.09
N VAL A 12 -10.21 -2.12 26.05
CA VAL A 12 -10.70 -2.55 24.73
C VAL A 12 -10.15 -3.93 24.40
N VAL A 13 -11.00 -4.80 23.90
CA VAL A 13 -10.61 -6.12 23.39
C VAL A 13 -10.62 -6.06 21.85
N VAL A 14 -9.47 -6.38 21.25
CA VAL A 14 -9.31 -6.51 19.80
C VAL A 14 -9.28 -7.99 19.46
N VAL A 15 -10.17 -8.44 18.60
CA VAL A 15 -10.25 -9.83 18.16
C VAL A 15 -9.56 -9.99 16.82
N GLY A 16 -8.47 -10.75 16.81
CA GLY A 16 -7.60 -10.99 15.67
C GLY A 16 -6.33 -10.14 15.67
N ALA A 17 -5.17 -10.80 15.60
CA ALA A 17 -3.84 -10.19 15.55
C ALA A 17 -3.28 -10.16 14.13
N GLY A 18 -4.10 -9.93 13.10
CA GLY A 18 -3.66 -9.55 11.76
C GLY A 18 -3.26 -8.07 11.71
N LEU A 19 -2.76 -7.57 10.57
CA LEU A 19 -2.27 -6.18 10.41
C LEU A 19 -3.31 -5.14 10.88
N ALA A 20 -4.57 -5.31 10.52
CA ALA A 20 -5.64 -4.37 10.92
C ALA A 20 -5.86 -4.38 12.44
N GLY A 21 -5.91 -5.57 13.06
CA GLY A 21 -6.07 -5.70 14.52
C GLY A 21 -4.89 -5.15 15.28
N LEU A 22 -3.66 -5.43 14.85
CA LEU A 22 -2.43 -4.91 15.46
C LEU A 22 -2.33 -3.40 15.33
N SER A 23 -2.63 -2.84 14.14
CA SER A 23 -2.66 -1.40 13.92
C SER A 23 -3.71 -0.70 14.80
N ALA A 24 -4.91 -1.28 14.92
CA ALA A 24 -5.95 -0.77 15.82
C ALA A 24 -5.50 -0.83 17.28
N ALA A 25 -4.85 -1.92 17.70
CA ALA A 25 -4.36 -2.09 19.07
C ALA A 25 -3.30 -1.03 19.41
N LEU A 26 -2.32 -0.78 18.52
CA LEU A 26 -1.30 0.26 18.71
C LEU A 26 -1.95 1.65 18.83
N ARG A 27 -2.89 2.00 17.95
CA ARG A 27 -3.58 3.30 18.00
C ARG A 27 -4.40 3.48 19.25
N LEU A 28 -5.08 2.44 19.72
CA LEU A 28 -5.84 2.45 20.97
C LEU A 28 -4.92 2.57 22.19
N ALA A 29 -3.81 1.83 22.22
CA ALA A 29 -2.81 1.91 23.28
C ALA A 29 -2.17 3.31 23.33
N GLY A 30 -1.78 3.87 22.17
CA GLY A 30 -1.26 5.23 22.07
C GLY A 30 -2.27 6.31 22.48
N ALA A 31 -3.58 6.04 22.37
CA ALA A 31 -4.64 6.88 22.90
C ALA A 31 -4.87 6.69 24.43
N GLY A 32 -4.04 5.91 25.11
CA GLY A 32 -4.10 5.66 26.56
C GLY A 32 -5.12 4.61 27.00
N ARG A 33 -5.60 3.76 26.08
CA ARG A 33 -6.51 2.66 26.41
C ARG A 33 -5.73 1.41 26.83
N LYS A 34 -6.24 0.67 27.80
CA LYS A 34 -5.79 -0.69 28.05
C LYS A 34 -6.32 -1.59 26.93
N VAL A 35 -5.42 -2.31 26.25
CA VAL A 35 -5.80 -3.16 25.12
C VAL A 35 -5.47 -4.62 25.41
N THR A 36 -6.40 -5.51 25.08
CA THR A 36 -6.16 -6.96 25.03
C THR A 36 -6.41 -7.42 23.60
N VAL A 37 -5.42 -8.07 22.99
CA VAL A 37 -5.56 -8.68 21.66
C VAL A 37 -5.79 -10.18 21.86
N LEU A 38 -6.85 -10.70 21.25
CA LEU A 38 -7.17 -12.13 21.22
C LEU A 38 -6.89 -12.66 19.82
N GLU A 39 -6.02 -13.67 19.73
CA GLU A 39 -5.70 -14.35 18.47
C GLU A 39 -6.04 -15.84 18.59
N ARG A 40 -6.66 -16.39 17.55
CA ARG A 40 -7.04 -17.80 17.50
C ARG A 40 -5.84 -18.69 17.14
N GLU A 41 -4.98 -18.21 16.25
CA GLU A 41 -3.82 -18.95 15.80
C GLU A 41 -2.68 -18.87 16.85
N SER A 42 -1.74 -19.78 16.77
CA SER A 42 -0.59 -19.85 17.70
C SER A 42 0.40 -18.68 17.52
N VAL A 43 0.33 -17.99 16.40
CA VAL A 43 1.20 -16.84 16.05
C VAL A 43 0.36 -15.68 15.51
N PRO A 44 0.73 -14.42 15.81
CA PRO A 44 0.09 -13.26 15.20
C PRO A 44 0.53 -13.11 13.73
N GLY A 45 -0.16 -12.22 12.99
CA GLY A 45 0.18 -11.87 11.60
C GLY A 45 -0.99 -12.06 10.64
N GLY A 46 -1.91 -12.98 10.93
CA GLY A 46 -3.05 -13.27 10.06
C GLY A 46 -2.58 -13.72 8.66
N ARG A 47 -2.94 -12.97 7.61
CA ARG A 47 -2.51 -13.27 6.23
C ARG A 47 -1.04 -12.94 5.95
N ASN A 48 -0.34 -12.23 6.81
CA ASN A 48 1.12 -12.06 6.79
C ASN A 48 1.77 -13.13 7.67
N GLY A 49 1.46 -14.39 7.37
CA GLY A 49 1.95 -15.53 8.12
C GLY A 49 3.27 -16.06 7.58
N LEU A 50 3.91 -16.89 8.40
CA LEU A 50 5.13 -17.61 8.07
C LEU A 50 4.87 -19.11 8.22
N LEU A 51 5.09 -19.88 7.15
CA LEU A 51 5.05 -21.34 7.18
C LEU A 51 6.47 -21.89 7.30
N ASN A 52 6.76 -22.51 8.43
CA ASN A 52 8.00 -23.26 8.61
C ASN A 52 7.75 -24.75 8.30
N LYS A 53 8.43 -25.27 7.27
CA LYS A 53 8.32 -26.67 6.87
C LYS A 53 9.67 -27.22 6.37
N ASP A 54 10.06 -28.36 6.90
CA ASP A 54 11.26 -29.11 6.48
C ASP A 54 12.56 -28.26 6.50
N GLY A 55 12.69 -27.35 7.49
CA GLY A 55 13.83 -26.43 7.62
C GLY A 55 13.76 -25.17 6.77
N TYR A 56 12.71 -24.99 5.99
CA TYR A 56 12.46 -23.80 5.18
C TYR A 56 11.40 -22.89 5.82
N ALA A 57 11.55 -21.60 5.62
CA ALA A 57 10.57 -20.59 6.01
C ALA A 57 9.95 -19.96 4.74
N PHE A 58 8.63 -20.02 4.64
CA PHE A 58 7.87 -19.48 3.51
C PHE A 58 6.92 -18.40 3.98
N ASP A 59 7.04 -17.21 3.41
CA ASP A 59 6.02 -16.18 3.57
C ASP A 59 4.72 -16.64 2.90
N THR A 60 3.62 -16.66 3.65
CA THR A 60 2.30 -17.09 3.14
C THR A 60 1.42 -15.92 2.73
N GLY A 61 1.96 -14.71 2.80
CA GLY A 61 1.27 -13.46 2.49
C GLY A 61 2.04 -12.57 1.53
N PRO A 62 1.69 -11.27 1.48
CA PRO A 62 2.39 -10.30 0.67
C PRO A 62 3.87 -10.19 1.07
N SER A 63 4.76 -10.37 0.11
CA SER A 63 6.22 -10.25 0.30
C SER A 63 6.75 -8.85 -0.03
N VAL A 64 5.89 -7.97 -0.57
CA VAL A 64 6.24 -6.59 -0.94
C VAL A 64 5.55 -5.60 -0.03
N LEU A 65 6.34 -4.72 0.61
CA LEU A 65 5.82 -3.63 1.43
C LEU A 65 5.72 -2.35 0.60
N THR A 66 4.49 -1.91 0.30
CA THR A 66 4.24 -0.79 -0.61
C THR A 66 4.06 0.56 0.07
N MET A 67 3.68 0.63 1.32
CA MET A 67 3.36 1.88 2.03
C MET A 67 3.94 1.87 3.45
N PRO A 68 5.28 1.86 3.59
CA PRO A 68 5.94 1.77 4.90
C PRO A 68 5.59 2.94 5.84
N SER A 69 5.28 4.11 5.29
CA SER A 69 4.86 5.29 6.08
C SER A 69 3.58 5.05 6.89
N LEU A 70 2.62 4.29 6.37
CA LEU A 70 1.38 3.96 7.10
C LEU A 70 1.63 3.00 8.27
N ILE A 71 2.62 2.11 8.12
CA ILE A 71 3.05 1.24 9.22
C ILE A 71 3.79 2.05 10.27
N ASN A 72 4.73 2.89 9.85
CA ASN A 72 5.46 3.78 10.76
C ASN A 72 4.51 4.69 11.57
N ASP A 73 3.43 5.17 10.95
CA ASP A 73 2.43 5.96 11.65
C ASP A 73 1.75 5.18 12.80
N ALA A 74 1.57 3.86 12.65
CA ALA A 74 1.07 3.01 13.74
C ALA A 74 2.09 2.87 14.89
N PHE A 75 3.39 2.74 14.59
CA PHE A 75 4.45 2.76 15.60
C PHE A 75 4.54 4.11 16.31
N ASN A 76 4.47 5.20 15.57
CA ASN A 76 4.51 6.56 16.13
C ASN A 76 3.37 6.84 17.13
N CYS A 77 2.23 6.15 17.00
CA CYS A 77 1.11 6.28 17.96
C CYS A 77 1.48 5.87 19.38
N VAL A 78 2.47 5.00 19.55
CA VAL A 78 2.98 4.53 20.85
C VAL A 78 4.35 5.10 21.19
N GLY A 79 4.84 6.06 20.41
CA GLY A 79 6.13 6.73 20.63
C GLY A 79 7.33 5.96 20.09
N GLU A 80 7.10 4.94 19.26
CA GLU A 80 8.13 4.12 18.63
C GLU A 80 8.37 4.54 17.17
N ASP A 81 9.54 4.22 16.63
CA ASP A 81 9.84 4.37 15.21
C ASP A 81 10.00 2.97 14.57
N MET A 82 9.34 2.74 13.46
CA MET A 82 9.38 1.44 12.77
C MET A 82 10.81 0.96 12.47
N LYS A 83 11.74 1.88 12.16
CA LYS A 83 13.13 1.54 11.84
C LYS A 83 13.90 0.91 13.01
N ASP A 84 13.43 1.12 14.25
CA ASP A 84 14.05 0.51 15.43
C ASP A 84 13.63 -0.97 15.60
N TRP A 85 12.61 -1.41 14.84
CA TRP A 85 12.02 -2.75 14.87
C TRP A 85 12.19 -3.52 13.57
N LEU A 86 12.24 -2.82 12.43
CA LEU A 86 12.26 -3.43 11.10
C LEU A 86 13.37 -2.82 10.26
N GLU A 87 14.22 -3.66 9.71
CA GLU A 87 15.17 -3.28 8.66
C GLU A 87 14.53 -3.53 7.29
N LEU A 88 14.29 -2.44 6.55
CA LEU A 88 13.73 -2.51 5.20
C LEU A 88 14.83 -2.29 4.18
N THR A 89 15.03 -3.26 3.30
CA THR A 89 15.98 -3.18 2.20
C THR A 89 15.26 -2.88 0.90
N PRO A 90 15.50 -1.73 0.25
CA PRO A 90 14.98 -1.46 -1.08
C PRO A 90 15.52 -2.47 -2.09
N LEU A 91 14.65 -3.06 -2.90
CA LEU A 91 15.05 -3.99 -3.94
C LEU A 91 15.33 -3.25 -5.26
N THR A 92 16.39 -3.66 -5.97
CA THR A 92 16.73 -3.17 -7.29
C THR A 92 17.22 -4.33 -8.16
N PRO A 93 16.47 -4.73 -9.21
CA PRO A 93 15.11 -4.30 -9.52
C PRO A 93 14.10 -4.73 -8.44
N LEU A 94 12.92 -4.10 -8.40
CA LEU A 94 11.82 -4.52 -7.50
C LEU A 94 11.42 -5.97 -7.78
N TYR A 95 11.28 -6.31 -9.06
CA TYR A 95 11.08 -7.67 -9.57
C TYR A 95 11.41 -7.72 -11.06
N ARG A 96 11.57 -8.93 -11.58
CA ARG A 96 11.73 -9.21 -13.01
C ARG A 96 10.52 -9.94 -13.53
N ALA A 97 9.88 -9.39 -14.56
CA ALA A 97 8.83 -10.06 -15.31
C ALA A 97 9.42 -10.93 -16.41
N PHE A 98 8.88 -12.14 -16.55
CA PHE A 98 9.21 -13.09 -17.63
C PHE A 98 7.96 -13.31 -18.46
N TYR A 99 8.07 -13.15 -19.75
CA TYR A 99 6.96 -13.29 -20.69
C TYR A 99 7.03 -14.61 -21.46
N ALA A 100 5.91 -15.03 -22.04
CA ALA A 100 5.80 -16.31 -22.73
C ALA A 100 6.64 -16.39 -24.02
N ASP A 101 6.99 -15.27 -24.62
CA ASP A 101 7.89 -15.16 -25.77
C ASP A 101 9.38 -15.22 -25.40
N GLY A 102 9.69 -15.34 -24.11
CA GLY A 102 11.06 -15.37 -23.58
C GLY A 102 11.64 -14.00 -23.26
N SER A 103 10.91 -12.91 -23.55
CA SER A 103 11.35 -11.57 -23.17
C SER A 103 11.30 -11.37 -21.65
N GLN A 104 12.07 -10.40 -21.15
CA GLN A 104 12.17 -10.06 -19.75
C GLN A 104 12.11 -8.54 -19.58
N LEU A 105 11.54 -8.09 -18.47
CA LEU A 105 11.50 -6.68 -18.09
C LEU A 105 11.81 -6.53 -16.61
N ASP A 106 12.82 -5.74 -16.29
CA ASP A 106 13.12 -5.37 -14.91
C ASP A 106 12.25 -4.19 -14.47
N VAL A 107 11.55 -4.36 -13.37
CA VAL A 107 10.70 -3.31 -12.83
C VAL A 107 11.45 -2.53 -11.76
N HIS A 108 11.62 -1.24 -11.98
CA HIS A 108 12.36 -0.33 -11.11
C HIS A 108 11.43 0.62 -10.35
N ALA A 109 11.82 0.95 -9.11
CA ALA A 109 11.11 1.95 -8.30
C ALA A 109 11.31 3.38 -8.84
N ASN A 110 12.51 3.64 -9.41
CA ASN A 110 12.83 4.93 -9.99
C ASN A 110 12.19 5.07 -11.37
N THR A 111 11.42 6.15 -11.57
CA THR A 111 10.71 6.40 -12.84
C THR A 111 11.66 6.53 -14.03
N GLY A 112 12.83 7.16 -13.84
CA GLY A 112 13.81 7.34 -14.92
C GLY A 112 14.49 6.01 -15.32
N GLU A 113 14.80 5.16 -14.35
CA GLU A 113 15.34 3.81 -14.63
C GLU A 113 14.30 2.95 -15.35
N MET A 114 13.04 3.00 -14.92
CA MET A 114 11.96 2.28 -15.58
C MET A 114 11.72 2.80 -17.00
N GLU A 115 11.77 4.11 -17.22
CA GLU A 115 11.67 4.72 -18.54
C GLU A 115 12.80 4.26 -19.46
N ALA A 116 14.04 4.20 -18.96
CA ALA A 116 15.20 3.69 -19.71
C ALA A 116 15.05 2.19 -20.05
N GLU A 117 14.55 1.40 -19.11
CA GLU A 117 14.31 -0.03 -19.32
C GLU A 117 13.24 -0.28 -20.40
N ILE A 118 12.13 0.47 -20.38
CA ILE A 118 11.09 0.41 -21.42
C ILE A 118 11.65 0.86 -22.77
N ALA A 119 12.43 1.95 -22.81
CA ALA A 119 13.03 2.43 -24.05
C ALA A 119 13.98 1.40 -24.68
N LYS A 120 14.71 0.66 -23.86
CA LYS A 120 15.68 -0.37 -24.27
C LYS A 120 15.00 -1.63 -24.81
N HIS A 121 13.95 -2.12 -24.14
CA HIS A 121 13.34 -3.41 -24.44
C HIS A 121 12.11 -3.32 -25.35
N ILE A 122 11.43 -2.17 -25.36
CA ILE A 122 10.20 -1.97 -26.12
C ILE A 122 10.41 -0.84 -27.17
N SER A 123 10.29 0.42 -26.74
CA SER A 123 10.55 1.59 -27.59
C SER A 123 10.61 2.90 -26.80
N SER A 124 11.26 3.91 -27.39
CA SER A 124 11.25 5.28 -26.83
C SER A 124 9.85 5.90 -26.80
N GLN A 125 8.95 5.50 -27.70
CA GLN A 125 7.56 5.97 -27.72
C GLN A 125 6.78 5.45 -26.51
N GLU A 126 6.93 4.16 -26.18
CA GLU A 126 6.30 3.55 -25.01
C GLU A 126 6.89 4.10 -23.71
N ALA A 127 8.19 4.34 -23.64
CA ALA A 127 8.85 4.99 -22.52
C ALA A 127 8.27 6.40 -22.24
N ALA A 128 8.09 7.21 -23.30
CA ALA A 128 7.42 8.51 -23.18
C ALA A 128 5.94 8.36 -22.78
N GLY A 129 5.28 7.29 -23.22
CA GLY A 129 3.92 6.92 -22.79
C GLY A 129 3.87 6.61 -21.29
N TYR A 130 4.81 5.80 -20.81
CA TYR A 130 4.96 5.46 -19.42
C TYR A 130 5.16 6.71 -18.53
N ARG A 131 6.01 7.65 -18.94
CA ARG A 131 6.21 8.91 -18.20
C ARG A 131 4.89 9.68 -18.03
N ARG A 132 4.12 9.84 -19.12
CA ARG A 132 2.80 10.50 -19.03
C ARG A 132 1.82 9.73 -18.16
N TYR A 133 1.88 8.39 -18.16
CA TYR A 133 1.08 7.55 -17.29
C TYR A 133 1.44 7.76 -15.81
N VAL A 134 2.73 7.79 -15.47
CA VAL A 134 3.21 8.08 -14.10
C VAL A 134 2.72 9.44 -13.61
N ASP A 135 2.80 10.47 -14.46
CA ASP A 135 2.28 11.82 -14.12
C ASP A 135 0.76 11.79 -13.85
N PHE A 136 0.03 11.01 -14.63
CA PHE A 136 -1.41 10.82 -14.45
C PHE A 136 -1.71 10.12 -13.12
N VAL A 137 -1.07 8.97 -12.83
CA VAL A 137 -1.32 8.19 -11.60
C VAL A 137 -0.88 8.98 -10.36
N THR A 138 0.20 9.76 -10.47
CA THR A 138 0.66 10.63 -9.38
C THR A 138 -0.37 11.69 -9.03
N LYS A 139 -1.03 12.29 -10.03
CA LYS A 139 -2.12 13.24 -9.80
C LYS A 139 -3.34 12.55 -9.19
N LEU A 140 -3.69 11.37 -9.69
CA LEU A 140 -4.78 10.56 -9.17
C LEU A 140 -4.56 10.26 -7.68
N TYR A 141 -3.38 9.70 -7.34
CA TYR A 141 -3.00 9.36 -5.98
C TYR A 141 -3.07 10.56 -5.01
N LYS A 142 -2.60 11.74 -5.44
CA LYS A 142 -2.67 12.97 -4.63
C LYS A 142 -4.11 13.36 -4.25
N TYR A 143 -5.09 13.06 -5.11
CA TYR A 143 -6.50 13.34 -4.82
C TYR A 143 -7.16 12.23 -4.01
N GLU A 144 -6.63 11.00 -4.10
CA GLU A 144 -7.21 9.83 -3.42
C GLU A 144 -6.71 9.66 -2.00
N ILE A 145 -5.42 9.91 -1.74
CA ILE A 145 -4.78 9.49 -0.50
C ILE A 145 -5.49 10.02 0.76
N ASN A 146 -5.82 11.29 0.81
CA ASN A 146 -6.39 11.92 2.01
C ASN A 146 -7.91 11.83 2.11
N ASP A 147 -8.60 11.69 0.98
CA ASP A 147 -10.07 11.75 0.95
C ASP A 147 -10.72 10.37 0.82
N PHE A 148 -9.97 9.35 0.30
CA PHE A 148 -10.54 8.05 -0.04
C PHE A 148 -9.73 6.87 0.49
N ILE A 149 -8.38 6.95 0.54
CA ILE A 149 -7.52 5.83 0.95
C ILE A 149 -7.29 5.87 2.46
N ASP A 150 -6.84 7.00 3.00
CA ASP A 150 -6.52 7.18 4.42
C ASP A 150 -7.64 7.93 5.17
N ARG A 151 -8.88 7.52 4.92
CA ARG A 151 -10.06 8.12 5.54
C ARG A 151 -11.13 7.09 5.87
N ASN A 152 -11.75 7.24 7.04
CA ASN A 152 -12.96 6.49 7.35
C ASN A 152 -14.18 7.11 6.64
N ILE A 153 -14.95 6.28 5.94
CA ILE A 153 -16.14 6.69 5.17
C ILE A 153 -17.37 6.11 5.87
N ASP A 154 -17.91 6.86 6.83
CA ASP A 154 -19.09 6.47 7.60
C ASP A 154 -20.40 6.77 6.87
N SER A 155 -20.37 7.68 5.89
CA SER A 155 -21.53 8.09 5.11
C SER A 155 -21.16 8.40 3.66
N PRO A 156 -22.02 8.13 2.68
CA PRO A 156 -21.80 8.55 1.29
C PRO A 156 -21.56 10.06 1.13
N LEU A 157 -22.07 10.88 2.04
CA LEU A 157 -21.84 12.32 2.05
C LEU A 157 -20.38 12.68 2.30
N ASN A 158 -19.62 11.82 2.98
CA ASN A 158 -18.19 12.01 3.23
C ASN A 158 -17.35 11.94 1.95
N LEU A 159 -17.90 11.35 0.88
CA LEU A 159 -17.27 11.29 -0.44
C LEU A 159 -17.41 12.60 -1.22
N LEU A 160 -18.36 13.48 -0.86
CA LEU A 160 -18.60 14.75 -1.54
C LEU A 160 -17.51 15.77 -1.20
N THR A 161 -16.34 15.61 -1.81
CA THR A 161 -15.18 16.49 -1.65
C THR A 161 -14.82 17.16 -2.98
N PRO A 162 -14.10 18.30 -2.98
CA PRO A 162 -13.56 18.87 -4.20
C PRO A 162 -12.67 17.90 -4.98
N ASN A 163 -12.00 16.96 -4.28
CA ASN A 163 -11.17 15.96 -4.91
C ASN A 163 -12.00 14.91 -5.65
N LEU A 164 -13.22 14.59 -5.21
CA LEU A 164 -14.12 13.73 -5.98
C LEU A 164 -14.39 14.32 -7.37
N ALA A 165 -14.71 15.62 -7.46
CA ALA A 165 -14.92 16.28 -8.75
C ALA A 165 -13.65 16.24 -9.64
N ARG A 166 -12.46 16.43 -9.05
CA ARG A 166 -11.17 16.32 -9.76
C ARG A 166 -10.91 14.89 -10.25
N LEU A 167 -11.21 13.88 -9.43
CA LEU A 167 -11.09 12.47 -9.83
C LEU A 167 -12.03 12.11 -10.98
N ILE A 168 -13.28 12.57 -10.94
CA ILE A 168 -14.24 12.39 -12.04
C ILE A 168 -13.71 13.04 -13.32
N ALA A 169 -13.24 14.28 -13.25
CA ALA A 169 -12.68 15.02 -14.38
C ALA A 169 -11.45 14.32 -14.99
N LEU A 170 -10.57 13.72 -14.15
CA LEU A 170 -9.44 12.90 -14.60
C LEU A 170 -9.85 11.53 -15.18
N GLY A 171 -11.10 11.11 -14.97
CA GLY A 171 -11.55 9.78 -15.33
C GLY A 171 -11.05 8.67 -14.43
N GLY A 172 -10.84 8.97 -13.13
CA GLY A 172 -10.33 8.03 -12.12
C GLY A 172 -11.22 6.82 -11.88
N PHE A 173 -12.52 6.89 -12.21
CA PHE A 173 -13.47 5.77 -12.12
C PHE A 173 -13.59 4.94 -13.39
N ARG A 174 -12.76 5.18 -14.39
CA ARG A 174 -12.71 4.36 -15.61
C ARG A 174 -11.95 3.06 -15.37
N ARG A 175 -12.25 2.04 -16.19
CA ARG A 175 -11.47 0.79 -16.17
C ARG A 175 -10.00 1.07 -16.46
N LEU A 176 -9.10 0.37 -15.74
CA LEU A 176 -7.67 0.60 -15.81
C LEU A 176 -7.10 0.32 -17.22
N SER A 177 -7.41 -0.85 -17.80
CA SER A 177 -6.84 -1.26 -19.09
C SER A 177 -7.11 -0.25 -20.23
N PRO A 178 -8.37 0.21 -20.50
CA PRO A 178 -8.59 1.25 -21.49
C PRO A 178 -7.90 2.57 -21.16
N LYS A 179 -7.65 2.84 -19.87
CA LYS A 179 -6.94 4.07 -19.47
C LYS A 179 -5.45 3.96 -19.75
N VAL A 180 -4.81 2.85 -19.42
CA VAL A 180 -3.40 2.57 -19.71
C VAL A 180 -3.15 2.65 -21.23
N ASN A 181 -4.03 2.05 -22.04
CA ASN A 181 -3.95 2.06 -23.49
C ASN A 181 -4.04 3.46 -24.14
N GLN A 182 -4.40 4.51 -23.37
CA GLN A 182 -4.30 5.89 -23.84
C GLN A 182 -2.86 6.41 -23.84
N PHE A 183 -2.01 5.83 -23.02
CA PHE A 183 -0.62 6.25 -22.82
C PHE A 183 0.37 5.33 -23.52
N MET A 184 0.15 4.02 -23.42
CA MET A 184 1.00 2.97 -23.96
C MET A 184 0.17 2.05 -24.86
N LYS A 185 0.78 1.53 -25.93
CA LYS A 185 0.13 0.74 -26.97
C LYS A 185 0.64 -0.69 -27.07
N ASP A 186 1.84 -0.92 -26.59
CA ASP A 186 2.41 -2.26 -26.53
C ASP A 186 1.60 -3.11 -25.52
N PRO A 187 1.19 -4.33 -25.88
CA PRO A 187 0.29 -5.17 -25.08
C PRO A 187 0.90 -5.70 -23.78
#